data_4444bcce3fc5bf99a09f0499eef26400
#
_entry.id   4444bcce3fc5bf99a09f0499eef26400
#
_cell.length_a   1.000
_cell.length_b   1.000
_cell.length_c   1.000
_cell.angle_alpha   90.00
_cell.angle_beta   90.00
_cell.angle_gamma   90.00
#
_symmetry.space_group_name_H-M   'P 1'
#
loop_
_entity.id
_entity.type
_entity.pdbx_description
1 polymer ?
#
loop_
_entity_poly.entity_id
_entity_poly.type
_entity_poly.pdbx_seq_one_letter_code
_entity_poly.pdbx_strand_id
1 'polypeptide(L)'
;MTELDFIAALRALATQPAARGLADDAAVIEFGTETLILTKDMMVEGVHWLPQQSLADVAWKLVAVNLSDLAAKGAAPVGVLVSHMLGDADEGFVAGLREVLETYATPLLG
;
A
#
# COMPACT_ATOMS: atom_id res chain seq x y z
N MET A 1 -21.31 6.82 11.24
CA MET A 1 -20.96 6.42 9.85
C MET A 1 -20.12 5.15 9.91
N THR A 2 -20.57 4.11 9.27
CA THR A 2 -19.79 2.88 9.13
C THR A 2 -18.76 3.04 7.99
N GLU A 3 -17.84 2.09 7.86
CA GLU A 3 -16.91 2.06 6.74
C GLU A 3 -17.65 2.00 5.39
N LEU A 4 -18.71 1.19 5.32
CA LEU A 4 -19.52 1.08 4.11
C LEU A 4 -20.23 2.39 3.77
N ASP A 5 -20.72 3.11 4.77
CA ASP A 5 -21.32 4.44 4.59
C ASP A 5 -20.30 5.45 4.06
N PHE A 6 -19.10 5.39 4.59
CA PHE A 6 -18.00 6.27 4.16
C PHE A 6 -17.60 5.99 2.71
N ILE A 7 -17.41 4.73 2.36
CA ILE A 7 -17.10 4.33 0.98
C ILE A 7 -18.21 4.73 0.02
N ALA A 8 -19.48 4.54 0.42
CA ALA A 8 -20.62 4.94 -0.40
C ALA A 8 -20.62 6.45 -0.65
N ALA A 9 -20.29 7.26 0.36
CA ALA A 9 -20.16 8.71 0.21
C ALA A 9 -19.01 9.08 -0.74
N LEU A 10 -17.87 8.38 -0.65
CA LEU A 10 -16.72 8.62 -1.51
C LEU A 10 -16.98 8.27 -2.98
N ARG A 11 -17.85 7.29 -3.25
CA ARG A 11 -18.18 6.92 -4.63
C ARG A 11 -18.74 8.08 -5.45
N ALA A 12 -19.47 8.98 -4.80
CA ALA A 12 -19.97 10.18 -5.47
C ALA A 12 -18.84 11.11 -5.96
N LEU A 13 -17.67 11.02 -5.35
CA LEU A 13 -16.48 11.81 -5.70
C LEU A 13 -15.58 11.08 -6.71
N ALA A 14 -15.63 9.76 -6.70
CA ALA A 14 -14.76 8.90 -7.53
C ALA A 14 -15.38 8.68 -8.91
N THR A 15 -15.47 9.74 -9.70
CA THR A 15 -16.20 9.75 -10.99
C THR A 15 -15.37 9.25 -12.17
N GLN A 16 -14.06 9.11 -12.01
CA GLN A 16 -13.17 8.66 -13.08
C GLN A 16 -13.23 7.14 -13.25
N PRO A 17 -13.13 6.63 -14.50
CA PRO A 17 -13.10 5.17 -14.74
C PRO A 17 -11.98 4.45 -13.99
N ALA A 18 -10.83 5.13 -13.79
CA ALA A 18 -9.69 4.58 -13.07
C ALA A 18 -10.03 4.20 -11.62
N ALA A 19 -11.00 4.85 -11.00
CA ALA A 19 -11.43 4.57 -9.63
C ALA A 19 -12.25 3.29 -9.53
N ARG A 20 -12.77 2.76 -10.63
CA ARG A 20 -13.55 1.51 -10.70
C ARG A 20 -14.74 1.48 -9.74
N GLY A 21 -15.36 2.64 -9.47
CA GLY A 21 -16.47 2.76 -8.53
C GLY A 21 -16.10 2.45 -7.08
N LEU A 22 -14.82 2.47 -6.73
CA LEU A 22 -14.30 2.05 -5.42
C LEU A 22 -14.76 0.63 -5.03
N ALA A 23 -14.83 -0.25 -6.01
CA ALA A 23 -15.29 -1.62 -5.79
C ALA A 23 -14.18 -2.53 -5.23
N ASP A 24 -12.92 -2.14 -5.40
CA ASP A 24 -11.76 -2.83 -4.87
C ASP A 24 -10.66 -1.84 -4.42
N ASP A 25 -9.53 -2.36 -3.97
CA ASP A 25 -8.46 -1.58 -3.35
C ASP A 25 -7.46 -1.00 -4.35
N ALA A 26 -7.73 -1.08 -5.64
CA ALA A 26 -6.79 -0.64 -6.67
C ALA A 26 -7.43 0.35 -7.64
N ALA A 27 -6.64 1.33 -8.06
CA ALA A 27 -6.95 2.15 -9.24
C ALA A 27 -6.30 1.51 -10.48
N VAL A 28 -6.95 1.65 -11.62
CA VAL A 28 -6.45 1.15 -12.91
C VAL A 28 -6.40 2.32 -13.88
N ILE A 29 -5.20 2.68 -14.33
CA ILE A 29 -4.98 3.82 -15.22
C ILE A 29 -4.44 3.30 -16.56
N GLU A 30 -5.14 3.63 -17.64
CA GLU A 30 -4.62 3.44 -18.98
C GLU A 30 -3.68 4.60 -19.32
N PHE A 31 -2.41 4.29 -19.60
CA PHE A 31 -1.40 5.29 -19.88
C PHE A 31 -0.67 4.91 -21.18
N GLY A 32 -1.06 5.54 -22.30
CA GLY A 32 -0.58 5.13 -23.62
C GLY A 32 -1.05 3.71 -23.93
N THR A 33 -0.10 2.82 -24.21
CA THR A 33 -0.38 1.39 -24.47
C THR A 33 -0.26 0.54 -23.21
N GLU A 34 0.06 1.15 -22.06
CA GLU A 34 0.26 0.47 -20.79
C GLU A 34 -0.94 0.61 -19.87
N THR A 35 -1.16 -0.40 -19.04
CA THR A 35 -2.14 -0.35 -17.96
C THR A 35 -1.38 -0.32 -16.64
N LEU A 36 -1.61 0.71 -15.84
CA LEU A 36 -1.00 0.89 -14.53
C LEU A 36 -2.01 0.55 -13.44
N ILE A 37 -1.59 -0.26 -12.48
CA ILE A 37 -2.39 -0.61 -11.30
C ILE A 37 -1.73 0.01 -10.08
N LEU A 38 -2.50 0.83 -9.36
CA LEU A 38 -2.06 1.53 -8.16
C LEU A 38 -2.86 1.06 -6.98
N THR A 39 -2.17 0.73 -5.90
CA THR A 39 -2.79 0.40 -4.63
C THR A 39 -2.06 1.11 -3.50
N LYS A 40 -2.72 1.27 -2.37
CA LYS A 40 -2.16 1.91 -1.19
C LYS A 40 -2.83 1.36 0.05
N ASP A 41 -2.03 0.94 1.00
CA ASP A 41 -2.45 0.59 2.35
C ASP A 41 -1.57 1.31 3.36
N MET A 42 -2.16 1.63 4.49
CA MET A 42 -1.43 2.14 5.64
C MET A 42 -1.60 1.18 6.81
N MET A 43 -0.68 1.26 7.76
CA MET A 43 -0.77 0.47 8.99
C MET A 43 -0.78 1.40 10.20
N VAL A 44 -1.65 1.09 11.15
CA VAL A 44 -1.81 1.87 12.39
C VAL A 44 -1.50 0.98 13.59
N GLU A 45 -0.66 1.48 14.50
CA GLU A 45 -0.32 0.80 15.74
C GLU A 45 -1.59 0.49 16.55
N GLY A 46 -1.66 -0.71 17.12
CA GLY A 46 -2.81 -1.17 17.89
C GLY A 46 -3.97 -1.67 17.03
N VAL A 47 -3.96 -1.42 15.73
CA VAL A 47 -4.97 -1.89 14.77
C VAL A 47 -4.39 -2.96 13.85
N HIS A 48 -3.26 -2.67 13.20
CA HIS A 48 -2.62 -3.54 12.23
C HIS A 48 -1.38 -4.24 12.80
N TRP A 49 -0.81 -3.71 13.88
CA TRP A 49 0.34 -4.27 14.56
C TRP A 49 0.35 -3.89 16.04
N LEU A 50 1.01 -4.71 16.85
CA LEU A 50 1.09 -4.51 18.30
C LEU A 50 2.28 -3.62 18.66
N PRO A 51 2.20 -2.81 19.74
CA PRO A 51 3.28 -1.92 20.16
C PRO A 51 4.63 -2.62 20.40
N GLN A 52 4.60 -3.90 20.78
CA GLN A 52 5.81 -4.69 21.03
C GLN A 52 6.41 -5.34 19.79
N GLN A 53 5.76 -5.25 18.64
CA GLN A 53 6.32 -5.77 17.39
C GLN A 53 7.49 -4.90 16.93
N SER A 54 8.51 -5.54 16.33
CA SER A 54 9.62 -4.79 15.77
C SER A 54 9.17 -3.95 14.58
N LEU A 55 9.72 -2.75 14.42
CA LEU A 55 9.43 -1.92 13.27
C LEU A 55 9.97 -2.52 11.97
N ALA A 56 10.97 -3.39 12.03
CA ALA A 56 11.41 -4.16 10.87
C ALA A 56 10.29 -5.07 10.35
N ASP A 57 9.60 -5.77 11.24
CA ASP A 57 8.47 -6.63 10.87
C ASP A 57 7.28 -5.81 10.37
N VAL A 58 7.06 -4.64 10.95
CA VAL A 58 6.02 -3.71 10.49
C VAL A 58 6.30 -3.25 9.06
N ALA A 59 7.55 -2.88 8.75
CA ALA A 59 7.96 -2.50 7.39
C ALA A 59 7.75 -3.65 6.39
N TRP A 60 8.10 -4.86 6.78
CA TRP A 60 7.87 -6.06 5.99
C TRP A 60 6.40 -6.24 5.64
N LYS A 61 5.55 -6.21 6.66
CA LYS A 61 4.10 -6.39 6.49
C LYS A 61 3.51 -5.28 5.61
N LEU A 62 3.92 -4.05 5.82
CA LEU A 62 3.44 -2.90 5.05
C LEU A 62 3.69 -3.09 3.54
N VAL A 63 4.90 -3.47 3.17
CA VAL A 63 5.24 -3.71 1.76
C VAL A 63 4.55 -4.97 1.25
N ALA A 64 4.59 -6.05 2.01
CA ALA A 64 4.04 -7.33 1.59
C ALA A 64 2.53 -7.28 1.32
N VAL A 65 1.74 -6.57 2.13
CA VAL A 65 0.30 -6.44 1.90
C VAL A 65 0.00 -5.67 0.61
N ASN A 66 0.78 -4.64 0.32
CA ASN A 66 0.64 -3.88 -0.93
C ASN A 66 1.04 -4.71 -2.16
N LEU A 67 2.14 -5.46 -2.07
CA LEU A 67 2.55 -6.36 -3.16
C LEU A 67 1.52 -7.48 -3.38
N SER A 68 0.91 -7.96 -2.31
CA SER A 68 -0.17 -8.96 -2.39
C SER A 68 -1.37 -8.43 -3.18
N ASP A 69 -1.76 -7.17 -2.95
CA ASP A 69 -2.86 -6.55 -3.68
C ASP A 69 -2.53 -6.40 -5.17
N LEU A 70 -1.30 -6.05 -5.51
CA LEU A 70 -0.85 -6.01 -6.90
C LEU A 70 -0.86 -7.41 -7.54
N ALA A 71 -0.40 -8.42 -6.81
CA ALA A 71 -0.39 -9.79 -7.30
C ALA A 71 -1.81 -10.31 -7.57
N ALA A 72 -2.77 -9.94 -6.74
CA ALA A 72 -4.18 -10.28 -6.93
C ALA A 72 -4.76 -9.72 -8.23
N LYS A 73 -4.17 -8.66 -8.77
CA LYS A 73 -4.52 -8.06 -10.06
C LYS A 73 -3.66 -8.56 -11.22
N GLY A 74 -2.73 -9.47 -10.96
CA GLY A 74 -1.79 -9.94 -11.98
C GLY A 74 -0.76 -8.90 -12.39
N ALA A 75 -0.53 -7.88 -11.57
CA ALA A 75 0.41 -6.82 -11.88
C ALA A 75 1.82 -7.14 -11.40
N ALA A 76 2.81 -6.79 -12.20
CA ALA A 76 4.22 -6.82 -11.80
C ALA A 76 4.55 -5.50 -11.07
N PRO A 77 5.18 -5.55 -9.88
CA PRO A 77 5.55 -4.33 -9.16
C PRO A 77 6.58 -3.52 -9.94
N VAL A 78 6.34 -2.23 -10.10
CA VAL A 78 7.29 -1.28 -10.68
C VAL A 78 8.10 -0.59 -9.59
N GLY A 79 7.48 -0.31 -8.46
CA GLY A 79 8.13 0.34 -7.32
C GLY A 79 7.14 0.71 -6.23
N VAL A 80 7.66 1.24 -5.14
CA VAL A 80 6.84 1.68 -4.00
C VAL A 80 7.16 3.11 -3.60
N LEU A 81 6.14 3.79 -3.09
CA LEU A 81 6.24 5.05 -2.36
C LEU A 81 5.90 4.76 -0.90
N VAL A 82 6.63 5.34 0.04
CA VAL A 82 6.44 5.09 1.47
C VAL A 82 6.17 6.38 2.22
N SER A 83 5.14 6.37 3.06
CA SER A 83 4.91 7.40 4.06
C SER A 83 5.16 6.82 5.44
N HIS A 84 5.92 7.52 6.27
CA HIS A 84 6.25 7.06 7.61
C HIS A 84 6.26 8.22 8.59
N MET A 85 5.67 8.00 9.77
CA MET A 85 5.77 8.96 10.87
C MET A 85 7.00 8.62 11.70
N LEU A 86 7.90 9.60 11.86
CA LEU A 86 9.11 9.41 12.66
C LEU A 86 8.79 9.08 14.12
N GLY A 87 9.58 8.18 14.69
CA GLY A 87 9.46 7.71 16.06
C GLY A 87 10.81 7.25 16.62
N ASP A 88 10.78 6.44 17.67
CA ASP A 88 11.99 6.10 18.43
C ASP A 88 12.83 4.98 17.83
N ALA A 89 12.32 4.20 16.90
CA ALA A 89 13.00 3.02 16.35
C ALA A 89 13.01 3.01 14.82
N ASP A 90 13.20 4.17 14.22
CA ASP A 90 13.15 4.34 12.76
C ASP A 90 14.24 3.55 12.02
N GLU A 91 15.40 3.33 12.65
CA GLU A 91 16.46 2.49 12.07
C GLU A 91 15.97 1.07 11.81
N GLY A 92 15.17 0.52 12.72
CA GLY A 92 14.56 -0.80 12.55
C GLY A 92 13.61 -0.84 11.37
N PHE A 93 12.80 0.21 11.21
CA PHE A 93 11.91 0.34 10.06
C PHE A 93 12.69 0.38 8.75
N VAL A 94 13.75 1.19 8.67
CA VAL A 94 14.60 1.28 7.47
C VAL A 94 15.26 -0.05 7.14
N ALA A 95 15.76 -0.77 8.16
CA ALA A 95 16.38 -2.08 7.96
C ALA A 95 15.39 -3.10 7.40
N GLY A 96 14.18 -3.15 7.96
CA GLY A 96 13.12 -4.04 7.48
C GLY A 96 12.65 -3.67 6.07
N LEU A 97 12.53 -2.37 5.80
CA LEU A 97 12.16 -1.87 4.48
C LEU A 97 13.19 -2.29 3.43
N ARG A 98 14.48 -2.12 3.73
CA ARG A 98 15.55 -2.56 2.82
C ARG A 98 15.45 -4.04 2.52
N GLU A 99 15.29 -4.85 3.54
CA GLU A 99 15.24 -6.30 3.40
C GLU A 99 14.04 -6.76 2.55
N VAL A 100 12.86 -6.23 2.80
CA VAL A 100 11.65 -6.62 2.04
C VAL A 100 11.74 -6.17 0.59
N LEU A 101 12.25 -4.98 0.33
CA LEU A 101 12.42 -4.47 -1.04
C LEU A 101 13.45 -5.30 -1.82
N GLU A 102 14.55 -5.71 -1.18
CA GLU A 102 15.53 -6.59 -1.79
C GLU A 102 14.95 -7.98 -2.06
N THR A 103 14.21 -8.53 -1.10
CA THR A 103 13.60 -9.86 -1.22
C THR A 103 12.66 -9.94 -2.42
N TYR A 104 11.86 -8.91 -2.66
CA TYR A 104 10.91 -8.88 -3.76
C TYR A 104 11.40 -8.09 -4.99
N ALA A 105 12.67 -7.70 -5.01
CA ALA A 105 13.29 -6.96 -6.11
C ALA A 105 12.45 -5.76 -6.57
N THR A 106 11.92 -5.00 -5.61
CA THR A 106 11.04 -3.87 -5.86
C THR A 106 11.71 -2.59 -5.38
N PRO A 107 11.92 -1.58 -6.25
CA PRO A 107 12.63 -0.36 -5.85
C PRO A 107 11.76 0.61 -5.05
N LEU A 108 12.41 1.34 -4.15
CA LEU A 108 11.83 2.51 -3.50
C LEU A 108 11.95 3.70 -4.46
N LEU A 109 10.82 4.35 -4.76
CA LEU A 109 10.77 5.49 -5.68
C LEU A 109 10.57 6.83 -4.96
N GLY A 110 10.13 6.80 -3.71
CA GLY A 110 9.92 8.01 -2.94
C GLY A 110 9.33 7.77 -1.57
#